data_fb46b268a0a391313aa44f146c366ea1
#
_entry.id   fb46b268a0a391313aa44f146c366ea1
#
_cell.length_a   1.000
_cell.length_b   1.000
_cell.length_c   1.000
_cell.angle_alpha   90.00
_cell.angle_beta   90.00
_cell.angle_gamma   90.00
#
_symmetry.space_group_name_H-M   'P 1'
#
loop_
_entity.id
_entity.type
_entity.pdbx_description
1 polymer ?
#
loop_
_entity_poly.entity_id
_entity_poly.type
_entity_poly.pdbx_seq_one_letter_code
_entity_poly.pdbx_strand_id
1 'polypeptide(L)'
;MSGFFGCVSRRDCVADVFYGTDYHSHLGTKRAGLAFYNGTEFNRSIHSLESAYFRNKFEPELDRFAGSNLGVGVISDMESQPITVTSHLGRFAVVVVGRLANLDEIVDEFLKERKHFAELSSSTVNQTEAVAMLINAGNTFKEGIENVYNKVKGSCSFLILTETGIYAARDKYGRTPIILGKNEDGYVVASESSSFTNLGYTIVRDIQPREALQITRDGITQVTTPGCKKLICSFLWVYYGYPS
;
A
#
# COMPACT_ATOMS: atom_id res chain seq x y z
N MET A 1 -10.69 1.72 9.55
CA MET A 1 -9.91 0.65 8.91
C MET A 1 -9.26 1.18 7.65
N SER A 2 -8.62 0.32 6.86
CA SER A 2 -7.97 0.75 5.62
C SER A 2 -7.91 -0.41 4.64
N GLY A 3 -7.88 -0.11 3.35
CA GLY A 3 -7.66 -1.07 2.29
C GLY A 3 -6.89 -0.44 1.15
N PHE A 4 -6.10 -1.21 0.44
CA PHE A 4 -5.32 -0.72 -0.69
C PHE A 4 -5.47 -1.61 -1.93
N PHE A 5 -5.15 -1.01 -3.07
CA PHE A 5 -5.05 -1.65 -4.37
C PHE A 5 -3.78 -1.19 -5.07
N GLY A 6 -3.08 -2.10 -5.73
CA GLY A 6 -1.90 -1.79 -6.53
C GLY A 6 -1.96 -2.49 -7.88
N CYS A 7 -1.49 -1.83 -8.94
CA CYS A 7 -1.46 -2.38 -10.29
C CYS A 7 -0.12 -2.13 -10.97
N VAL A 8 0.38 -3.18 -11.61
CA VAL A 8 1.55 -3.17 -12.51
C VAL A 8 1.08 -3.69 -13.86
N SER A 9 1.07 -2.86 -14.88
CA SER A 9 0.49 -3.19 -16.18
C SER A 9 1.42 -2.82 -17.33
N ARG A 10 1.23 -3.46 -18.48
CA ARG A 10 1.84 -3.09 -19.76
C ARG A 10 1.07 -2.00 -20.47
N ARG A 11 -0.22 -1.81 -20.12
CA ARG A 11 -1.09 -0.73 -20.60
C ARG A 11 -1.35 0.32 -19.50
N ASP A 12 -2.08 1.37 -19.84
CA ASP A 12 -2.61 2.30 -18.85
C ASP A 12 -3.44 1.56 -17.80
N CYS A 13 -3.15 1.80 -16.51
CA CYS A 13 -3.81 1.16 -15.39
C CYS A 13 -4.60 2.13 -14.49
N VAL A 14 -4.81 3.36 -14.93
CA VAL A 14 -5.49 4.39 -14.12
C VAL A 14 -6.89 3.95 -13.72
N ALA A 15 -7.66 3.43 -14.67
CA ALA A 15 -9.01 2.92 -14.39
C ALA A 15 -8.97 1.71 -13.42
N ASP A 16 -8.01 0.79 -13.60
CA ASP A 16 -7.88 -0.39 -12.75
C ASP A 16 -7.58 0.00 -11.30
N VAL A 17 -6.66 0.95 -11.08
CA VAL A 17 -6.33 1.46 -9.74
C VAL A 17 -7.47 2.26 -9.13
N PHE A 18 -8.13 3.11 -9.92
CA PHE A 18 -9.27 3.89 -9.47
C PHE A 18 -10.42 3.01 -9.00
N TYR A 19 -10.93 2.13 -9.86
CA TYR A 19 -12.02 1.24 -9.49
C TYR A 19 -11.61 0.21 -8.44
N GLY A 20 -10.39 -0.35 -8.54
CA GLY A 20 -9.86 -1.27 -7.55
C GLY A 20 -9.80 -0.64 -6.15
N THR A 21 -9.44 0.63 -6.06
CA THR A 21 -9.45 1.37 -4.79
C THR A 21 -10.87 1.67 -4.32
N ASP A 22 -11.77 2.05 -5.21
CA ASP A 22 -13.18 2.32 -4.90
C ASP A 22 -13.90 1.10 -4.31
N TYR A 23 -13.57 -0.10 -4.76
CA TYR A 23 -14.08 -1.35 -4.16
C TYR A 23 -13.72 -1.53 -2.69
N HIS A 24 -12.70 -0.82 -2.19
CA HIS A 24 -12.31 -0.82 -0.78
C HIS A 24 -13.01 0.28 0.04
N SER A 25 -13.97 1.02 -0.53
CA SER A 25 -14.65 2.14 0.15
C SER A 25 -15.42 1.74 1.43
N HIS A 26 -15.78 0.46 1.57
CA HIS A 26 -16.39 -0.06 2.79
C HIS A 26 -15.37 -0.25 3.95
N LEU A 27 -14.06 -0.23 3.67
CA LEU A 27 -13.00 -0.37 4.68
C LEU A 27 -12.55 0.94 5.31
N GLY A 28 -13.00 2.08 4.80
CA GLY A 28 -12.65 3.38 5.35
C GLY A 28 -13.48 4.50 4.74
N THR A 29 -13.72 5.55 5.54
CA THR A 29 -14.64 6.64 5.18
C THR A 29 -14.05 8.03 5.32
N LYS A 30 -12.81 8.16 5.79
CA LYS A 30 -12.25 9.47 6.12
C LYS A 30 -11.31 10.03 5.07
N ARG A 31 -10.44 9.22 4.52
CA ARG A 31 -9.39 9.64 3.60
C ARG A 31 -9.18 8.62 2.50
N ALA A 32 -8.74 9.10 1.36
CA ALA A 32 -8.26 8.25 0.27
C ALA A 32 -7.12 8.93 -0.47
N GLY A 33 -6.31 8.14 -1.14
CA GLY A 33 -5.27 8.67 -2.01
C GLY A 33 -4.86 7.69 -3.10
N LEU A 34 -4.38 8.29 -4.18
CA LEU A 34 -3.86 7.60 -5.34
C LEU A 34 -2.43 8.09 -5.61
N ALA A 35 -1.56 7.21 -6.05
CA ALA A 35 -0.26 7.55 -6.61
C ALA A 35 0.02 6.70 -7.84
N PHE A 36 0.56 7.35 -8.88
CA PHE A 36 0.87 6.74 -10.16
C PHE A 36 2.26 7.11 -10.63
N TYR A 37 2.83 6.25 -11.46
CA TYR A 37 4.05 6.51 -12.21
C TYR A 37 3.81 6.24 -13.70
N ASN A 38 4.09 7.26 -14.54
CA ASN A 38 3.85 7.24 -15.98
C ASN A 38 5.10 6.95 -16.84
N GLY A 39 6.20 6.56 -16.18
CA GLY A 39 7.51 6.37 -16.85
C GLY A 39 8.46 7.55 -16.66
N THR A 40 7.99 8.70 -16.23
CA THR A 40 8.76 9.94 -16.00
C THR A 40 8.52 10.55 -14.64
N GLU A 41 7.26 10.60 -14.22
CA GLU A 41 6.83 11.35 -13.04
C GLU A 41 5.96 10.52 -12.11
N PHE A 42 6.11 10.80 -10.81
CA PHE A 42 5.18 10.37 -9.78
C PHE A 42 4.12 11.46 -9.60
N ASN A 43 2.87 11.08 -9.83
CA ASN A 43 1.71 11.92 -9.58
C ASN A 43 0.91 11.36 -8.40
N ARG A 44 0.54 12.23 -7.45
CA ARG A 44 -0.18 11.87 -6.23
C ARG A 44 -1.39 12.77 -6.04
N SER A 45 -2.50 12.20 -5.58
CA SER A 45 -3.65 12.93 -5.09
C SER A 45 -4.17 12.31 -3.80
N ILE A 46 -4.55 13.14 -2.83
CA ILE A 46 -5.09 12.73 -1.53
C ILE A 46 -6.29 13.61 -1.22
N HIS A 47 -7.41 12.98 -0.83
CA HIS A 47 -8.64 13.69 -0.45
C HIS A 47 -9.22 13.20 0.87
N SER A 48 -9.89 14.12 1.58
CA SER A 48 -10.85 13.77 2.62
C SER A 48 -12.14 13.25 1.96
N LEU A 49 -12.66 12.15 2.49
CA LEU A 49 -13.93 11.56 2.07
C LEU A 49 -15.09 11.98 2.97
N GLU A 50 -14.87 12.81 3.97
CA GLU A 50 -15.90 13.23 4.93
C GLU A 50 -17.02 14.05 4.28
N SER A 51 -16.74 14.75 3.18
CA SER A 51 -17.71 15.61 2.48
C SER A 51 -18.24 15.04 1.17
N ALA A 52 -17.64 13.99 0.62
CA ALA A 52 -18.09 13.35 -0.63
C ALA A 52 -17.43 11.99 -0.81
N TYR A 53 -18.11 11.11 -1.55
CA TYR A 53 -17.62 9.77 -1.86
C TYR A 53 -16.35 9.78 -2.71
N PHE A 54 -15.62 8.67 -2.68
CA PHE A 54 -14.35 8.47 -3.38
C PHE A 54 -14.44 8.89 -4.87
N ARG A 55 -15.41 8.39 -5.61
CA ARG A 55 -15.57 8.70 -7.04
C ARG A 55 -15.68 10.19 -7.30
N ASN A 56 -16.52 10.88 -6.54
CA ASN A 56 -16.75 12.32 -6.74
C ASN A 56 -15.48 13.17 -6.53
N LYS A 57 -14.53 12.65 -5.73
CA LYS A 57 -13.26 13.35 -5.43
C LYS A 57 -12.21 13.10 -6.48
N PHE A 58 -12.07 11.87 -6.95
CA PHE A 58 -10.94 11.46 -7.80
C PHE A 58 -11.28 11.41 -9.29
N GLU A 59 -12.52 11.11 -9.68
CA GLU A 59 -12.93 11.02 -11.10
C GLU A 59 -12.58 12.26 -11.92
N PRO A 60 -12.78 13.52 -11.41
CA PRO A 60 -12.40 14.74 -12.14
C PRO A 60 -10.88 14.90 -12.36
N GLU A 61 -10.05 14.14 -11.64
CA GLU A 61 -8.60 14.25 -11.70
C GLU A 61 -7.92 13.13 -12.51
N LEU A 62 -8.67 12.15 -13.00
CA LEU A 62 -8.09 10.96 -13.63
C LEU A 62 -7.23 11.27 -14.85
N ASP A 63 -7.59 12.31 -15.60
CA ASP A 63 -6.82 12.75 -16.79
C ASP A 63 -5.38 13.14 -16.43
N ARG A 64 -5.12 13.58 -15.19
CA ARG A 64 -3.76 13.92 -14.71
C ARG A 64 -2.85 12.71 -14.61
N PHE A 65 -3.42 11.53 -14.51
CA PHE A 65 -2.71 10.26 -14.35
C PHE A 65 -2.62 9.47 -15.66
N ALA A 66 -3.24 9.96 -16.74
CA ALA A 66 -3.31 9.26 -18.02
C ALA A 66 -1.93 8.77 -18.50
N GLY A 67 -1.89 7.57 -19.07
CA GLY A 67 -0.65 6.93 -19.52
C GLY A 67 0.15 6.24 -18.42
N SER A 68 -0.32 6.26 -17.17
CA SER A 68 0.36 5.57 -16.06
C SER A 68 0.10 4.07 -16.12
N ASN A 69 1.17 3.30 -15.97
CA ASN A 69 1.14 1.84 -16.02
C ASN A 69 1.57 1.17 -14.71
N LEU A 70 1.87 1.98 -13.72
CA LEU A 70 2.14 1.59 -12.34
C LEU A 70 1.32 2.51 -11.42
N GLY A 71 0.60 1.96 -10.48
CA GLY A 71 -0.18 2.76 -9.55
C GLY A 71 -0.59 2.03 -8.30
N VAL A 72 -0.80 2.80 -7.24
CA VAL A 72 -1.36 2.35 -5.96
C VAL A 72 -2.46 3.30 -5.51
N GLY A 73 -3.45 2.73 -4.85
CA GLY A 73 -4.52 3.49 -4.22
C GLY A 73 -4.83 2.94 -2.84
N VAL A 74 -5.37 3.78 -1.97
CA VAL A 74 -5.67 3.44 -0.59
C VAL A 74 -6.89 4.19 -0.09
N ILE A 75 -7.72 3.51 0.69
CA ILE A 75 -8.78 4.08 1.53
C ILE A 75 -8.35 3.92 2.98
N SER A 76 -8.47 4.97 3.80
CA SER A 76 -8.02 4.96 5.19
C SER A 76 -8.91 5.80 6.10
N ASP A 77 -9.11 5.32 7.32
CA ASP A 77 -9.72 6.09 8.41
C ASP A 77 -8.69 6.83 9.27
N MET A 78 -7.41 6.57 9.06
CA MET A 78 -6.35 7.06 9.94
C MET A 78 -5.48 8.11 9.24
N GLU A 79 -4.82 7.72 8.17
CA GLU A 79 -3.67 8.43 7.66
C GLU A 79 -3.94 9.10 6.30
N SER A 80 -3.32 10.26 6.11
CA SER A 80 -3.13 10.83 4.78
C SER A 80 -2.03 10.06 4.07
N GLN A 81 -2.36 9.38 3.00
CA GLN A 81 -1.45 8.55 2.20
C GLN A 81 -1.96 8.45 0.75
N PRO A 82 -1.11 8.11 -0.24
CA PRO A 82 0.27 7.62 -0.15
C PRO A 82 1.28 8.68 0.32
N ILE A 83 2.38 8.25 0.97
CA ILE A 83 3.54 9.09 1.26
C ILE A 83 4.59 8.90 0.18
N THR A 84 5.04 10.00 -0.44
CA THR A 84 6.09 9.99 -1.46
C THR A 84 7.43 10.37 -0.86
N VAL A 85 8.48 9.65 -1.24
CA VAL A 85 9.85 9.84 -0.76
C VAL A 85 10.80 9.93 -1.95
N THR A 86 11.78 10.81 -1.85
CA THR A 86 12.96 10.85 -2.73
C THR A 86 14.19 10.60 -1.87
N SER A 87 14.97 9.57 -2.18
CA SER A 87 16.09 9.17 -1.36
C SER A 87 17.17 8.44 -2.19
N HIS A 88 18.17 7.87 -1.49
CA HIS A 88 19.17 6.99 -2.10
C HIS A 88 18.59 5.71 -2.75
N LEU A 89 17.36 5.30 -2.36
CA LEU A 89 16.63 4.20 -3.00
C LEU A 89 15.91 4.63 -4.28
N GLY A 90 16.02 5.90 -4.68
CA GLY A 90 15.25 6.52 -5.75
C GLY A 90 13.97 7.18 -5.24
N ARG A 91 13.04 7.43 -6.16
CA ARG A 91 11.69 7.95 -5.82
C ARG A 91 10.75 6.77 -5.63
N PHE A 92 9.94 6.84 -4.58
CA PHE A 92 8.93 5.83 -4.31
C PHE A 92 7.74 6.40 -3.53
N ALA A 93 6.61 5.70 -3.56
CA ALA A 93 5.44 6.02 -2.75
C ALA A 93 5.04 4.81 -1.90
N VAL A 94 4.60 5.07 -0.67
CA VAL A 94 4.21 4.02 0.30
C VAL A 94 2.74 4.17 0.68
N VAL A 95 2.02 3.05 0.69
CA VAL A 95 0.70 2.93 1.30
C VAL A 95 0.72 1.82 2.34
N VAL A 96 0.03 2.03 3.46
CA VAL A 96 0.03 1.14 4.63
C VAL A 96 -1.40 0.79 5.03
N VAL A 97 -1.63 -0.48 5.32
CA VAL A 97 -2.84 -0.98 5.96
C VAL A 97 -2.46 -1.73 7.22
N GLY A 98 -3.00 -1.28 8.35
CA GLY A 98 -2.70 -1.84 9.66
C GLY A 98 -2.58 -0.76 10.73
N ARG A 99 -2.02 -1.14 11.88
CA ARG A 99 -1.77 -0.26 13.01
C ARG A 99 -0.45 -0.59 13.69
N LEU A 100 0.39 0.43 13.81
CA LEU A 100 1.64 0.36 14.56
C LEU A 100 1.33 0.61 16.05
N ALA A 101 1.48 -0.42 16.88
CA ALA A 101 1.24 -0.31 18.32
C ALA A 101 2.38 0.43 19.05
N ASN A 102 3.54 0.52 18.42
CA ASN A 102 4.73 1.18 18.96
C ASN A 102 5.21 2.36 18.11
N LEU A 103 4.25 3.13 17.55
CA LEU A 103 4.58 4.29 16.72
C LEU A 103 5.49 5.28 17.47
N ASP A 104 5.15 5.61 18.72
CA ASP A 104 5.89 6.58 19.53
C ASP A 104 7.35 6.11 19.77
N GLU A 105 7.57 4.79 20.02
CA GLU A 105 8.92 4.24 20.19
C GLU A 105 9.76 4.42 18.92
N ILE A 106 9.14 4.18 17.73
CA ILE A 106 9.81 4.34 16.43
C ILE A 106 10.12 5.81 16.15
N VAL A 107 9.17 6.70 16.44
CA VAL A 107 9.35 8.16 16.27
C VAL A 107 10.48 8.66 17.16
N ASP A 108 10.48 8.29 18.43
CA ASP A 108 11.52 8.68 19.40
C ASP A 108 12.92 8.22 18.98
N GLU A 109 13.03 7.01 18.41
CA GLU A 109 14.30 6.48 17.89
C GLU A 109 14.83 7.38 16.77
N PHE A 110 13.99 7.73 15.79
CA PHE A 110 14.39 8.59 14.68
C PHE A 110 14.70 10.04 15.14
N LEU A 111 13.94 10.59 16.09
CA LEU A 111 14.21 11.94 16.62
C LEU A 111 15.55 12.00 17.37
N LYS A 112 15.92 10.94 18.11
CA LYS A 112 17.25 10.84 18.74
C LYS A 112 18.38 10.82 17.72
N GLU A 113 18.14 10.27 16.53
CA GLU A 113 19.07 10.31 15.41
C GLU A 113 19.02 11.64 14.62
N ARG A 114 18.31 12.67 15.13
CA ARG A 114 18.11 13.96 14.48
C ARG A 114 17.41 13.91 13.13
N LYS A 115 16.65 12.85 12.87
CA LYS A 115 15.73 12.77 11.73
C LYS A 115 14.44 13.50 12.08
N HIS A 116 13.66 13.88 11.09
CA HIS A 116 12.41 14.63 11.26
C HIS A 116 11.27 13.94 10.50
N PHE A 117 10.06 14.29 10.89
CA PHE A 117 8.83 13.91 10.22
C PHE A 117 8.15 15.17 9.70
N ALA A 118 7.57 15.11 8.50
CA ALA A 118 6.94 16.25 7.84
C ALA A 118 5.41 16.11 7.78
N GLU A 119 4.89 14.88 7.80
CA GLU A 119 3.46 14.62 7.67
C GLU A 119 2.85 14.31 9.05
N LEU A 120 1.79 15.05 9.38
CA LEU A 120 1.03 14.82 10.60
C LEU A 120 -0.36 14.26 10.27
N SER A 121 -0.81 13.30 11.06
CA SER A 121 -2.18 12.82 11.07
C SER A 121 -2.86 13.26 12.35
N SER A 122 -3.74 14.26 12.24
CA SER A 122 -4.35 14.95 13.37
C SER A 122 -3.32 15.69 14.23
N SER A 123 -2.86 15.15 15.32
CA SER A 123 -1.82 15.74 16.19
C SER A 123 -0.61 14.84 16.39
N THR A 124 -0.56 13.71 15.68
CA THR A 124 0.49 12.72 15.80
C THR A 124 1.26 12.57 14.49
N VAL A 125 2.44 11.97 14.53
CA VAL A 125 3.20 11.61 13.34
C VAL A 125 2.39 10.62 12.50
N ASN A 126 2.41 10.81 11.19
CA ASN A 126 1.77 9.90 10.25
C ASN A 126 2.48 8.53 10.28
N GLN A 127 1.74 7.45 10.62
CA GLN A 127 2.35 6.11 10.70
C GLN A 127 2.87 5.60 9.35
N THR A 128 2.28 6.05 8.23
CA THR A 128 2.79 5.69 6.89
C THR A 128 4.15 6.32 6.64
N GLU A 129 4.37 7.56 7.12
CA GLU A 129 5.68 8.20 7.06
C GLU A 129 6.70 7.45 7.92
N ALA A 130 6.32 7.01 9.13
CA ALA A 130 7.21 6.21 9.98
C ALA A 130 7.63 4.89 9.28
N VAL A 131 6.71 4.24 8.57
CA VAL A 131 7.02 3.06 7.75
C VAL A 131 7.96 3.44 6.59
N ALA A 132 7.70 4.53 5.89
CA ALA A 132 8.57 5.02 4.82
C ALA A 132 10.00 5.34 5.32
N MET A 133 10.12 5.89 6.53
CA MET A 133 11.41 6.14 7.18
C MET A 133 12.15 4.83 7.53
N LEU A 134 11.44 3.81 8.02
CA LEU A 134 12.03 2.48 8.26
C LEU A 134 12.52 1.83 6.95
N ILE A 135 11.75 1.96 5.88
CA ILE A 135 12.16 1.49 4.55
C ILE A 135 13.42 2.23 4.10
N ASN A 136 13.42 3.54 4.23
CA ASN A 136 14.53 4.39 3.82
C ASN A 136 15.81 4.22 4.68
N ALA A 137 15.70 3.61 5.86
CA ALA A 137 16.86 3.28 6.69
C ALA A 137 17.65 2.05 6.19
N GLY A 138 17.11 1.29 5.22
CA GLY A 138 17.84 0.18 4.56
C GLY A 138 18.65 0.68 3.37
N ASN A 139 19.71 -0.04 2.99
CA ASN A 139 20.49 0.25 1.77
C ASN A 139 19.78 -0.27 0.50
N THR A 140 18.79 -1.12 0.67
CA THR A 140 17.95 -1.68 -0.39
C THR A 140 16.51 -1.76 0.08
N PHE A 141 15.55 -1.86 -0.84
CA PHE A 141 14.14 -2.10 -0.47
C PHE A 141 13.96 -3.39 0.34
N LYS A 142 14.75 -4.44 0.07
CA LYS A 142 14.75 -5.67 0.86
C LYS A 142 15.11 -5.41 2.32
N GLU A 143 16.22 -4.72 2.58
CA GLU A 143 16.64 -4.35 3.94
C GLU A 143 15.60 -3.44 4.61
N GLY A 144 15.06 -2.47 3.88
CA GLY A 144 14.01 -1.58 4.36
C GLY A 144 12.73 -2.34 4.77
N ILE A 145 12.29 -3.32 3.99
CA ILE A 145 11.17 -4.19 4.32
C ILE A 145 11.46 -5.02 5.58
N GLU A 146 12.66 -5.59 5.68
CA GLU A 146 13.09 -6.33 6.88
C GLU A 146 13.13 -5.42 8.14
N ASN A 147 13.54 -4.16 8.00
CA ASN A 147 13.48 -3.19 9.08
C ASN A 147 12.04 -3.01 9.59
N VAL A 148 11.06 -2.87 8.68
CA VAL A 148 9.65 -2.79 9.05
C VAL A 148 9.21 -4.05 9.80
N TYR A 149 9.52 -5.24 9.28
CA TYR A 149 9.15 -6.49 9.94
C TYR A 149 9.76 -6.66 11.34
N ASN A 150 10.97 -6.19 11.54
CA ASN A 150 11.70 -6.32 12.80
C ASN A 150 11.29 -5.27 13.83
N LYS A 151 11.08 -4.02 13.40
CA LYS A 151 10.80 -2.87 14.29
C LYS A 151 9.32 -2.75 14.65
N VAL A 152 8.40 -3.01 13.71
CA VAL A 152 6.99 -2.77 13.94
C VAL A 152 6.38 -3.81 14.87
N LYS A 153 5.72 -3.33 15.93
CA LYS A 153 4.81 -4.08 16.78
C LYS A 153 3.38 -3.74 16.33
N GLY A 154 2.54 -4.74 16.12
CA GLY A 154 1.18 -4.55 15.61
C GLY A 154 0.97 -5.24 14.27
N SER A 155 0.17 -4.64 13.40
CA SER A 155 -0.13 -5.10 12.05
C SER A 155 0.32 -4.07 11.03
N CYS A 156 1.05 -4.48 10.00
CA CYS A 156 1.54 -3.59 8.96
C CYS A 156 1.73 -4.36 7.65
N SER A 157 0.74 -4.29 6.77
CA SER A 157 0.89 -4.66 5.36
C SER A 157 1.02 -3.39 4.54
N PHE A 158 1.88 -3.39 3.53
CA PHE A 158 2.15 -2.19 2.77
C PHE A 158 2.54 -2.47 1.32
N LEU A 159 2.33 -1.46 0.47
CA LEU A 159 2.85 -1.44 -0.89
C LEU A 159 3.86 -0.31 -1.02
N ILE A 160 4.91 -0.56 -1.81
CA ILE A 160 5.89 0.45 -2.22
C ILE A 160 5.82 0.54 -3.73
N LEU A 161 5.28 1.65 -4.25
CA LEU A 161 5.32 1.98 -5.67
C LEU A 161 6.69 2.57 -6.00
N THR A 162 7.38 1.98 -6.95
CA THR A 162 8.69 2.43 -7.46
C THR A 162 8.62 2.72 -8.96
N GLU A 163 9.71 3.21 -9.54
CA GLU A 163 9.81 3.45 -10.98
C GLU A 163 9.79 2.16 -11.82
N THR A 164 10.06 1.01 -11.21
CA THR A 164 10.15 -0.29 -11.91
C THR A 164 9.00 -1.24 -11.61
N GLY A 165 8.19 -0.96 -10.58
CA GLY A 165 7.10 -1.84 -10.18
C GLY A 165 6.66 -1.59 -8.74
N ILE A 166 6.02 -2.60 -8.14
CA ILE A 166 5.48 -2.55 -6.79
C ILE A 166 6.14 -3.62 -5.91
N TYR A 167 6.57 -3.23 -4.72
CA TYR A 167 6.81 -4.20 -3.65
C TYR A 167 5.53 -4.35 -2.83
N ALA A 168 5.04 -5.57 -2.69
CA ALA A 168 3.90 -5.92 -1.86
C ALA A 168 4.37 -6.74 -0.67
N ALA A 169 4.26 -6.19 0.53
CA ALA A 169 4.79 -6.76 1.76
C ALA A 169 3.66 -7.02 2.77
N ARG A 170 3.37 -8.29 3.04
CA ARG A 170 2.33 -8.70 3.99
C ARG A 170 2.86 -8.67 5.42
N ASP A 171 2.01 -8.18 6.33
CA ASP A 171 2.24 -8.20 7.78
C ASP A 171 2.94 -9.49 8.25
N LYS A 172 3.92 -9.34 9.14
CA LYS A 172 4.76 -10.47 9.59
C LYS A 172 3.99 -11.67 10.20
N TYR A 173 2.77 -11.42 10.66
CA TYR A 173 1.87 -12.45 11.18
C TYR A 173 0.67 -12.73 10.27
N GLY A 174 0.56 -11.99 9.15
CA GLY A 174 -0.50 -12.18 8.16
C GLY A 174 -1.89 -11.73 8.60
N ARG A 175 -2.00 -10.85 9.61
CA ARG A 175 -3.29 -10.34 10.09
C ARG A 175 -4.03 -9.54 9.03
N THR A 176 -3.30 -8.77 8.25
CA THR A 176 -3.82 -7.98 7.13
C THR A 176 -3.49 -8.71 5.84
N PRO A 177 -4.49 -9.21 5.10
CA PRO A 177 -4.24 -9.98 3.88
C PRO A 177 -3.73 -9.09 2.74
N ILE A 178 -3.03 -9.71 1.81
CA ILE A 178 -2.75 -9.21 0.48
C ILE A 178 -2.98 -10.35 -0.51
N ILE A 179 -3.82 -10.12 -1.49
CA ILE A 179 -4.15 -11.08 -2.54
C ILE A 179 -3.49 -10.62 -3.83
N LEU A 180 -2.85 -11.54 -4.53
CA LEU A 180 -2.24 -11.33 -5.82
C LEU A 180 -3.19 -11.80 -6.91
N GLY A 181 -3.42 -10.97 -7.90
CA GLY A 181 -4.16 -11.28 -9.12
C GLY A 181 -3.36 -11.01 -10.38
N LYS A 182 -3.78 -11.59 -11.49
CA LYS A 182 -3.18 -11.38 -12.82
C LYS A 182 -4.21 -11.39 -13.93
N ASN A 183 -3.88 -10.73 -15.04
CA ASN A 183 -4.49 -10.86 -16.33
C ASN A 183 -3.42 -10.88 -17.44
N GLU A 184 -3.81 -10.71 -18.71
CA GLU A 184 -2.88 -10.69 -19.85
C GLU A 184 -1.94 -9.49 -19.83
N ASP A 185 -2.39 -8.37 -19.27
CA ASP A 185 -1.66 -7.10 -19.25
C ASP A 185 -0.73 -6.93 -18.06
N GLY A 186 -0.95 -7.66 -16.96
CA GLY A 186 -0.11 -7.50 -15.78
C GLY A 186 -0.65 -8.12 -14.50
N TYR A 187 -0.32 -7.46 -13.38
CA TYR A 187 -0.58 -7.95 -12.03
C TYR A 187 -1.26 -6.89 -11.17
N VAL A 188 -2.08 -7.37 -10.26
CA VAL A 188 -2.69 -6.54 -9.21
C VAL A 188 -2.47 -7.15 -7.84
N VAL A 189 -2.43 -6.30 -6.84
CA VAL A 189 -2.39 -6.68 -5.42
C VAL A 189 -3.41 -5.86 -4.66
N ALA A 190 -4.15 -6.49 -3.78
CA ALA A 190 -5.20 -5.81 -3.02
C ALA A 190 -5.39 -6.41 -1.63
N SER A 191 -5.99 -5.64 -0.74
CA SER A 191 -6.42 -6.14 0.58
C SER A 191 -7.56 -7.15 0.47
N GLU A 192 -8.39 -7.04 -0.58
CA GLU A 192 -9.50 -7.94 -0.89
C GLU A 192 -9.55 -8.26 -2.38
N SER A 193 -10.04 -9.45 -2.73
CA SER A 193 -10.19 -9.89 -4.13
C SER A 193 -11.51 -9.46 -4.79
N SER A 194 -12.39 -8.77 -4.06
CA SER A 194 -13.73 -8.41 -4.53
C SER A 194 -13.75 -7.63 -5.85
N SER A 195 -12.72 -6.82 -6.12
CA SER A 195 -12.58 -6.05 -7.36
C SER A 195 -12.06 -6.87 -8.55
N PHE A 196 -11.38 -7.98 -8.32
CA PHE A 196 -10.58 -8.66 -9.36
C PHE A 196 -11.43 -9.14 -10.54
N THR A 197 -12.52 -9.85 -10.25
CA THR A 197 -13.38 -10.40 -11.31
C THR A 197 -13.97 -9.28 -12.19
N ASN A 198 -14.40 -8.18 -11.59
CA ASN A 198 -15.00 -7.06 -12.32
C ASN A 198 -13.98 -6.25 -13.13
N LEU A 199 -12.71 -6.29 -12.73
CA LEU A 199 -11.61 -5.66 -13.45
C LEU A 199 -10.89 -6.62 -14.42
N GLY A 200 -11.37 -7.85 -14.56
CA GLY A 200 -10.81 -8.84 -15.50
C GLY A 200 -9.53 -9.50 -15.00
N TYR A 201 -9.32 -9.55 -13.69
CA TYR A 201 -8.19 -10.25 -13.07
C TYR A 201 -8.62 -11.57 -12.46
N THR A 202 -7.75 -12.57 -12.55
CA THR A 202 -7.89 -13.85 -11.86
C THR A 202 -7.00 -13.90 -10.63
N ILE A 203 -7.51 -14.51 -9.54
CA ILE A 203 -6.72 -14.70 -8.32
C ILE A 203 -5.59 -15.68 -8.60
N VAL A 204 -4.38 -15.30 -8.24
CA VAL A 204 -3.21 -16.18 -8.28
C VAL A 204 -3.02 -16.88 -6.93
N ARG A 205 -2.89 -16.10 -5.85
CA ARG A 205 -2.78 -16.59 -4.48
C ARG A 205 -2.76 -15.46 -3.45
N ASP A 206 -2.89 -15.84 -2.20
CA ASP A 206 -2.54 -14.97 -1.08
C ASP A 206 -1.01 -14.84 -0.93
N ILE A 207 -0.54 -13.64 -0.62
CA ILE A 207 0.83 -13.44 -0.14
C ILE A 207 0.92 -13.98 1.29
N GLN A 208 1.96 -14.76 1.60
CA GLN A 208 2.10 -15.40 2.90
C GLN A 208 2.51 -14.42 4.00
N PRO A 209 2.28 -14.73 5.30
CA PRO A 209 2.79 -13.90 6.39
C PRO A 209 4.29 -13.62 6.24
N ARG A 210 4.73 -12.36 6.46
CA ARG A 210 6.12 -11.91 6.32
C ARG A 210 6.70 -12.04 4.91
N GLU A 211 5.91 -12.44 3.93
CA GLU A 211 6.34 -12.51 2.54
C GLU A 211 6.24 -11.11 1.91
N ALA A 212 7.29 -10.74 1.20
CA ALA A 212 7.31 -9.59 0.30
C ALA A 212 7.65 -10.05 -1.12
N LEU A 213 6.91 -9.52 -2.08
CA LEU A 213 7.10 -9.74 -3.51
C LEU A 213 7.47 -8.43 -4.18
N GLN A 214 8.41 -8.47 -5.10
CA GLN A 214 8.60 -7.45 -6.11
C GLN A 214 7.83 -7.87 -7.37
N ILE A 215 6.94 -7.01 -7.81
CA ILE A 215 6.06 -7.21 -8.95
C ILE A 215 6.45 -6.18 -10.00
N THR A 216 6.91 -6.66 -11.15
CA THR A 216 7.28 -5.84 -12.31
C THR A 216 6.45 -6.26 -13.52
N ARG A 217 6.58 -5.57 -14.63
CA ARG A 217 5.95 -5.95 -15.90
C ARG A 217 6.44 -7.30 -16.45
N ASP A 218 7.66 -7.69 -16.04
CA ASP A 218 8.33 -8.91 -16.55
C ASP A 218 8.04 -10.12 -15.66
N GLY A 219 7.52 -9.90 -14.45
CA GLY A 219 7.18 -11.00 -13.55
C GLY A 219 7.26 -10.63 -12.08
N ILE A 220 7.28 -11.67 -11.25
CA ILE A 220 7.25 -11.58 -9.80
C ILE A 220 8.49 -12.24 -9.22
N THR A 221 9.15 -11.53 -8.31
CA THR A 221 10.32 -12.03 -7.57
C THR A 221 10.02 -12.00 -6.07
N GLN A 222 10.29 -13.10 -5.39
CA GLN A 222 10.20 -13.15 -3.93
C GLN A 222 11.38 -12.40 -3.30
N VAL A 223 11.08 -11.44 -2.43
CA VAL A 223 12.07 -10.56 -1.78
C VAL A 223 12.45 -11.07 -0.39
N THR A 224 11.46 -11.51 0.39
CA THR A 224 11.65 -12.03 1.74
C THR A 224 11.07 -13.43 1.88
N THR A 225 11.63 -14.22 2.80
CA THR A 225 11.13 -15.57 3.09
C THR A 225 9.85 -15.48 3.91
N PRO A 226 8.79 -16.23 3.56
CA PRO A 226 7.59 -16.32 4.35
C PRO A 226 7.85 -16.75 5.79
N GLY A 227 7.06 -16.20 6.73
CA GLY A 227 7.06 -16.62 8.11
C GLY A 227 6.16 -17.82 8.34
N CYS A 228 6.48 -18.63 9.34
CA CYS A 228 5.68 -19.82 9.68
C CYS A 228 4.48 -19.53 10.60
N LYS A 229 4.44 -18.35 11.25
CA LYS A 229 3.37 -17.99 12.19
C LYS A 229 2.30 -17.16 11.49
N LYS A 230 1.06 -17.66 11.49
CA LYS A 230 -0.12 -16.93 10.97
C LYS A 230 -1.07 -16.59 12.12
N LEU A 231 -1.49 -15.33 12.19
CA LEU A 231 -2.56 -14.84 13.05
C LEU A 231 -3.73 -14.36 12.17
N ILE A 232 -4.93 -14.53 12.68
CA ILE A 232 -6.16 -14.11 12.02
C ILE A 232 -6.75 -12.96 12.83
N CYS A 233 -7.11 -11.87 12.16
CA CYS A 233 -7.85 -10.79 12.79
C CYS A 233 -9.33 -11.16 12.88
N SER A 234 -9.81 -11.50 14.06
CA SER A 234 -11.22 -11.86 14.29
C SER A 234 -12.18 -10.72 13.91
N PHE A 235 -11.75 -9.47 14.04
CA PHE A 235 -12.56 -8.32 13.65
C PHE A 235 -12.81 -8.28 12.13
N LEU A 236 -11.81 -8.56 11.30
CA LEU A 236 -11.98 -8.66 9.84
C LEU A 236 -12.96 -9.78 9.47
N TRP A 237 -12.89 -10.91 10.18
CA TRP A 237 -13.77 -12.06 9.93
C TRP A 237 -15.22 -11.79 10.34
N VAL A 238 -15.43 -11.20 11.49
CA VAL A 238 -16.78 -11.01 12.06
C VAL A 238 -17.52 -9.85 11.39
N TYR A 239 -16.84 -8.73 11.15
CA TYR A 239 -17.50 -7.52 10.65
C TYR A 239 -17.48 -7.37 9.13
N TYR A 240 -16.50 -7.92 8.45
CA TYR A 240 -16.38 -7.76 7.01
C TYR A 240 -16.62 -9.05 6.22
N GLY A 241 -16.83 -10.19 6.91
CA GLY A 241 -17.13 -11.45 6.24
C GLY A 241 -16.09 -11.76 5.17
N TYR A 242 -14.81 -11.67 5.52
CA TYR A 242 -13.72 -11.76 4.55
C TYR A 242 -13.94 -12.94 3.62
N PRO A 243 -14.24 -12.75 2.33
CA PRO A 243 -14.20 -13.83 1.38
C PRO A 243 -12.74 -14.25 1.26
N SER A 244 -12.48 -15.47 1.68
CA SER A 244 -11.20 -16.15 1.51
C SER A 244 -10.93 -16.42 0.04
#